data_4ed83864ddcb66152180bb9a8915c400
#
_entry.id   4ed83864ddcb66152180bb9a8915c400
#
_cell.length_a   1.000
_cell.length_b   1.000
_cell.length_c   1.000
_cell.angle_alpha   90.00
_cell.angle_beta   90.00
_cell.angle_gamma   90.00
#
_symmetry.space_group_name_H-M   'P 1'
#
loop_
_entity.id
_entity.type
_entity.pdbx_description
1 polymer ?
#
loop_
_entity_poly.entity_id
_entity_poly.type
_entity_poly.pdbx_seq_one_letter_code
_entity_poly.pdbx_strand_id
1 'polypeptide(L)'
;MTFHITVQPSGRSFEALPGETMLAAAIRAGVGLPYGCKDGACGSCKCKKLEGSVVHGEHQEKALSAAEEAAGWVLTCCGTAQGPVVLESRQVTDESAYPIKKLPVRVAALEKLSNDVMRMRLQLPAADTFRYHAGQYVEFILKDGVRRAYSMANAPHTQETAPGVELHIRHMPGGRFTDHVFGALKEKEILRIEGPFGSFFLREDTDKPIVMVASGTGFAPIKALIEHLRHLGLARPATLYWGGRRPGDLYMEAWLREQVAAMPNLVYVPVVSDALPADGWSGRTGFVHQAVLEDFSDLSGHQVYACGAPI
;
A
#
# COMPACT_ATOMS: atom_id res chain seq x y z
N MET A 1 18.05 28.36 -4.58
CA MET A 1 19.03 27.34 -5.03
C MET A 1 18.33 26.00 -4.93
N THR A 2 18.39 25.15 -5.97
CA THR A 2 17.76 23.81 -5.99
C THR A 2 18.84 22.78 -6.23
N PHE A 3 18.56 21.51 -5.94
CA PHE A 3 19.44 20.40 -6.20
C PHE A 3 18.84 19.51 -7.30
N HIS A 4 19.63 19.28 -8.34
CA HIS A 4 19.21 18.43 -9.46
C HIS A 4 19.32 16.94 -9.11
N ILE A 5 18.22 16.19 -9.29
CA ILE A 5 18.18 14.76 -9.03
C ILE A 5 17.83 14.02 -10.33
N THR A 6 18.68 13.07 -10.70
CA THR A 6 18.48 12.21 -11.89
C THR A 6 18.22 10.78 -11.46
N VAL A 7 17.28 10.09 -12.12
CA VAL A 7 16.93 8.70 -11.84
C VAL A 7 17.29 7.82 -13.03
N GLN A 8 18.16 6.84 -12.80
CA GLN A 8 18.59 5.86 -13.80
C GLN A 8 17.82 4.53 -13.63
N PRO A 9 17.57 3.75 -14.68
CA PRO A 9 17.95 3.98 -16.08
C PRO A 9 16.96 4.88 -16.85
N SER A 10 15.87 5.37 -16.22
CA SER A 10 14.82 6.13 -16.91
C SER A 10 15.28 7.48 -17.49
N GLY A 11 16.37 8.05 -16.96
CA GLY A 11 16.85 9.39 -17.32
C GLY A 11 15.96 10.53 -16.82
N ARG A 12 14.90 10.23 -16.06
CA ARG A 12 14.02 11.25 -15.47
C ARG A 12 14.78 12.11 -14.47
N SER A 13 14.44 13.38 -14.42
CA SER A 13 15.05 14.31 -13.47
C SER A 13 14.04 15.27 -12.86
N PHE A 14 14.38 15.80 -11.70
CA PHE A 14 13.58 16.78 -10.98
C PHE A 14 14.45 17.62 -10.05
N GLU A 15 13.91 18.76 -9.61
CA GLU A 15 14.58 19.70 -8.71
C GLU A 15 14.04 19.57 -7.29
N ALA A 16 14.92 19.40 -6.31
CA ALA A 16 14.58 19.44 -4.89
C ALA A 16 15.01 20.76 -4.25
N LEU A 17 14.17 21.31 -3.39
CA LEU A 17 14.50 22.47 -2.56
C LEU A 17 15.41 22.04 -1.39
N PRO A 18 16.24 22.95 -0.83
CA PRO A 18 16.98 22.67 0.39
C PRO A 18 16.05 22.22 1.53
N GLY A 19 16.36 21.10 2.15
CA GLY A 19 15.54 20.50 3.22
C GLY A 19 14.27 19.77 2.75
N GLU A 20 13.95 19.80 1.45
CA GLU A 20 12.87 19.01 0.89
C GLU A 20 13.33 17.55 0.71
N THR A 21 12.50 16.57 1.08
CA THR A 21 12.82 15.15 0.82
C THR A 21 12.77 14.86 -0.69
N MET A 22 13.63 13.96 -1.15
CA MET A 22 13.68 13.61 -2.57
C MET A 22 12.35 13.08 -3.08
N LEU A 23 11.61 12.33 -2.25
CA LEU A 23 10.27 11.86 -2.60
C LEU A 23 9.25 13.00 -2.74
N ALA A 24 9.26 13.98 -1.82
CA ALA A 24 8.34 15.12 -1.92
C ALA A 24 8.61 15.94 -3.20
N ALA A 25 9.88 16.16 -3.52
CA ALA A 25 10.30 16.82 -4.76
C ALA A 25 9.87 16.04 -6.01
N ALA A 26 10.05 14.71 -6.02
CA ALA A 26 9.62 13.84 -7.12
C ALA A 26 8.10 13.90 -7.33
N ILE A 27 7.31 13.79 -6.25
CA ILE A 27 5.84 13.90 -6.29
C ILE A 27 5.42 15.26 -6.85
N ARG A 28 6.03 16.35 -6.37
CA ARG A 28 5.74 17.71 -6.85
C ARG A 28 6.07 17.88 -8.32
N ALA A 29 7.12 17.22 -8.80
CA ALA A 29 7.55 17.26 -10.21
C ALA A 29 6.83 16.26 -11.12
N GLY A 30 5.93 15.41 -10.58
CA GLY A 30 5.25 14.37 -11.36
C GLY A 30 6.14 13.20 -11.76
N VAL A 31 7.26 12.97 -11.06
CA VAL A 31 8.14 11.82 -11.27
C VAL A 31 7.76 10.70 -10.32
N GLY A 32 7.33 9.58 -10.85
CA GLY A 32 6.82 8.44 -10.09
C GLY A 32 7.93 7.56 -9.50
N LEU A 33 8.56 7.97 -8.40
CA LEU A 33 9.42 7.09 -7.61
C LEU A 33 8.59 6.08 -6.81
N PRO A 34 9.13 4.89 -6.50
CA PRO A 34 8.45 3.94 -5.63
C PRO A 34 8.31 4.50 -4.21
N TYR A 35 7.14 4.35 -3.59
CA TYR A 35 6.93 4.69 -2.18
C TYR A 35 5.66 4.06 -1.58
N GLY A 36 5.66 3.93 -0.26
CA GLY A 36 4.52 3.48 0.54
C GLY A 36 4.23 4.49 1.67
N CYS A 37 4.84 4.33 2.84
CA CYS A 37 4.50 5.04 4.08
C CYS A 37 4.81 6.54 4.11
N LYS A 38 5.86 7.01 3.47
CA LYS A 38 6.43 8.37 3.49
C LYS A 38 7.10 8.81 4.81
N ASP A 39 7.24 7.93 5.79
CA ASP A 39 7.76 8.22 7.13
C ASP A 39 8.96 7.37 7.55
N GLY A 40 9.65 6.75 6.59
CA GLY A 40 10.86 5.96 6.86
C GLY A 40 10.63 4.59 7.48
N ALA A 41 9.38 4.07 7.50
CA ALA A 41 9.06 2.84 8.23
C ALA A 41 9.05 1.57 7.35
N CYS A 42 8.66 1.66 6.07
CA CYS A 42 8.36 0.47 5.27
C CYS A 42 9.46 0.03 4.28
N GLY A 43 10.42 0.89 3.96
CA GLY A 43 11.49 0.60 3.00
C GLY A 43 11.08 0.63 1.52
N SER A 44 9.80 0.82 1.17
CA SER A 44 9.33 0.78 -0.23
C SER A 44 9.93 1.87 -1.13
N CYS A 45 10.44 2.96 -0.54
CA CYS A 45 11.09 4.05 -1.27
C CYS A 45 12.62 3.91 -1.34
N LYS A 46 13.15 2.73 -0.99
CA LYS A 46 14.60 2.48 -0.99
C LYS A 46 15.13 2.47 -2.42
N CYS A 47 16.08 3.35 -2.70
CA CYS A 47 16.78 3.45 -3.97
C CYS A 47 18.29 3.36 -3.75
N LYS A 48 19.03 2.95 -4.76
CA LYS A 48 20.49 3.01 -4.75
C LYS A 48 20.93 4.42 -5.15
N LYS A 49 21.73 5.06 -4.31
CA LYS A 49 22.43 6.29 -4.67
C LYS A 49 23.71 5.92 -5.45
N LEU A 50 23.78 6.34 -6.69
CA LEU A 50 24.94 6.13 -7.54
C LEU A 50 25.96 7.25 -7.35
N GLU A 51 25.50 8.51 -7.25
CA GLU A 51 26.32 9.70 -7.10
C GLU A 51 25.68 10.72 -6.15
N GLY A 52 26.48 11.61 -5.60
CA GLY A 52 26.02 12.72 -4.76
C GLY A 52 25.98 12.40 -3.27
N SER A 53 25.47 13.34 -2.49
CA SER A 53 25.36 13.25 -1.03
C SER A 53 23.92 13.44 -0.56
N VAL A 54 23.48 12.56 0.34
CA VAL A 54 22.14 12.53 0.94
C VAL A 54 22.27 12.47 2.45
N VAL A 55 21.45 13.25 3.15
CA VAL A 55 21.30 13.18 4.62
C VAL A 55 19.91 12.65 4.92
N HIS A 56 19.85 11.61 5.76
CA HIS A 56 18.57 11.02 6.19
C HIS A 56 18.04 11.71 7.46
N GLY A 57 16.71 11.90 7.49
CA GLY A 57 15.98 12.12 8.71
C GLY A 57 15.71 10.85 9.48
N GLU A 58 14.83 10.89 10.48
CA GLU A 58 14.44 9.73 11.28
C GLU A 58 13.84 8.63 10.40
N HIS A 59 14.27 7.40 10.62
CA HIS A 59 13.76 6.20 9.95
C HIS A 59 13.98 4.95 10.81
N GLN A 60 13.31 3.86 10.47
CA GLN A 60 13.46 2.58 11.16
C GLN A 60 14.60 1.77 10.58
N GLU A 61 15.41 1.15 11.44
CA GLU A 61 16.55 0.29 11.08
C GLU A 61 16.14 -0.81 10.07
N LYS A 62 14.97 -1.39 10.23
CA LYS A 62 14.44 -2.41 9.30
C LYS A 62 14.07 -1.85 7.91
N ALA A 63 13.85 -0.55 7.79
CA ALA A 63 13.60 0.10 6.49
C ALA A 63 14.89 0.44 5.77
N LEU A 64 15.94 0.82 6.51
CA LEU A 64 17.30 1.08 6.01
C LEU A 64 18.27 0.85 7.16
N SER A 65 19.03 -0.24 7.08
CA SER A 65 20.07 -0.52 8.05
C SER A 65 21.31 0.33 7.81
N ALA A 66 22.12 0.51 8.86
CA ALA A 66 23.39 1.23 8.77
C ALA A 66 24.33 0.61 7.70
N ALA A 67 24.31 -0.72 7.57
CA ALA A 67 25.09 -1.43 6.55
C ALA A 67 24.61 -1.11 5.12
N GLU A 68 23.31 -1.04 4.90
CA GLU A 68 22.73 -0.66 3.61
C GLU A 68 23.02 0.81 3.29
N GLU A 69 22.90 1.71 4.26
CA GLU A 69 23.25 3.12 4.09
C GLU A 69 24.72 3.30 3.71
N ALA A 70 25.63 2.62 4.43
CA ALA A 70 27.06 2.59 4.08
C ALA A 70 27.32 2.00 2.70
N ALA A 71 26.50 1.04 2.26
CA ALA A 71 26.53 0.50 0.90
C ALA A 71 25.90 1.43 -0.14
N GLY A 72 25.41 2.61 0.23
CA GLY A 72 24.84 3.62 -0.67
C GLY A 72 23.36 3.47 -0.96
N TRP A 73 22.60 2.72 -0.14
CA TRP A 73 21.15 2.75 -0.22
C TRP A 73 20.58 3.99 0.48
N VAL A 74 19.49 4.51 -0.03
CA VAL A 74 18.81 5.69 0.53
C VAL A 74 17.30 5.49 0.56
N LEU A 75 16.64 6.08 1.57
CA LEU A 75 15.19 6.21 1.59
C LEU A 75 14.81 7.59 1.06
N THR A 76 14.16 7.64 -0.09
CA THR A 76 13.78 8.93 -0.70
C THR A 76 12.75 9.71 0.11
N CYS A 77 11.95 9.04 0.94
CA CYS A 77 10.90 9.69 1.74
C CYS A 77 11.42 10.48 2.95
N CYS A 78 12.61 10.18 3.45
CA CYS A 78 13.27 10.90 4.55
C CYS A 78 14.68 11.38 4.21
N GLY A 79 15.18 11.08 3.00
CA GLY A 79 16.47 11.54 2.50
C GLY A 79 16.36 12.91 1.82
N THR A 80 17.25 13.83 2.19
CA THR A 80 17.39 15.15 1.58
C THR A 80 18.72 15.26 0.84
N ALA A 81 18.68 15.76 -0.38
CA ALA A 81 19.88 15.99 -1.17
C ALA A 81 20.73 17.16 -0.60
N GLN A 82 22.04 17.02 -0.66
CA GLN A 82 23.00 18.08 -0.26
C GLN A 82 23.72 18.71 -1.48
N GLY A 83 23.32 18.30 -2.68
CA GLY A 83 23.86 18.71 -3.96
C GLY A 83 23.20 17.90 -5.06
N PRO A 84 23.75 17.87 -6.28
CA PRO A 84 23.26 16.97 -7.32
C PRO A 84 23.35 15.50 -6.90
N VAL A 85 22.29 14.70 -7.21
CA VAL A 85 22.22 13.28 -6.84
C VAL A 85 21.78 12.46 -8.03
N VAL A 86 22.41 11.28 -8.22
CA VAL A 86 21.98 10.26 -9.17
C VAL A 86 21.46 9.04 -8.39
N LEU A 87 20.20 8.69 -8.63
CA LEU A 87 19.55 7.52 -8.05
C LEU A 87 19.41 6.42 -9.10
N GLU A 88 19.45 5.16 -8.67
CA GLU A 88 19.01 4.02 -9.47
C GLU A 88 17.66 3.53 -8.95
N SER A 89 16.66 3.53 -9.83
CA SER A 89 15.35 2.93 -9.57
C SER A 89 14.77 2.37 -10.86
N ARG A 90 14.46 1.07 -10.86
CA ARG A 90 13.83 0.39 -12.01
C ARG A 90 12.31 0.53 -12.03
N GLN A 91 11.73 1.08 -10.96
CA GLN A 91 10.28 1.22 -10.77
C GLN A 91 9.79 2.67 -10.98
N VAL A 92 10.46 3.42 -11.83
CA VAL A 92 10.00 4.76 -12.20
C VAL A 92 8.84 4.62 -13.17
N THR A 93 7.68 5.16 -12.80
CA THR A 93 6.51 5.15 -13.66
C THR A 93 6.42 6.48 -14.41
N ASP A 94 6.15 6.38 -15.71
CA ASP A 94 5.84 7.51 -16.58
C ASP A 94 4.38 7.93 -16.50
N GLU A 95 3.58 7.06 -15.95
CA GLU A 95 2.15 7.33 -15.86
C GLU A 95 1.93 8.50 -14.93
N SER A 96 1.33 9.50 -15.52
CA SER A 96 0.78 10.64 -14.83
C SER A 96 0.07 10.17 -13.57
N ALA A 97 0.73 10.36 -12.44
CA ALA A 97 0.05 10.17 -11.17
C ALA A 97 -1.26 10.94 -11.24
N TYR A 98 -2.37 10.29 -10.92
CA TYR A 98 -3.64 11.02 -10.82
C TYR A 98 -3.45 12.20 -9.87
N PRO A 99 -4.04 13.37 -10.17
CA PRO A 99 -3.83 14.57 -9.37
C PRO A 99 -4.23 14.31 -7.92
N ILE A 100 -3.34 14.64 -7.01
CA ILE A 100 -3.60 14.56 -5.58
C ILE A 100 -4.64 15.62 -5.23
N LYS A 101 -5.71 15.21 -4.57
CA LYS A 101 -6.82 16.07 -4.18
C LYS A 101 -7.04 16.02 -2.67
N LYS A 102 -7.39 17.17 -2.09
CA LYS A 102 -7.92 17.28 -0.73
C LYS A 102 -9.43 17.37 -0.81
N LEU A 103 -10.13 16.39 -0.24
CA LEU A 103 -11.57 16.27 -0.36
C LEU A 103 -12.24 16.14 1.01
N PRO A 104 -13.37 16.82 1.24
CA PRO A 104 -14.30 16.43 2.27
C PRO A 104 -15.00 15.15 1.82
N VAL A 105 -15.10 14.17 2.72
CA VAL A 105 -15.78 12.90 2.45
C VAL A 105 -16.77 12.60 3.54
N ARG A 106 -17.88 11.96 3.18
CA ARG A 106 -18.90 11.56 4.15
C ARG A 106 -18.72 10.09 4.49
N VAL A 107 -18.76 9.74 5.77
CA VAL A 107 -18.85 8.34 6.20
C VAL A 107 -20.21 7.79 5.75
N ALA A 108 -20.21 6.93 4.75
CA ALA A 108 -21.42 6.33 4.17
C ALA A 108 -21.88 5.10 4.94
N ALA A 109 -20.92 4.28 5.40
CA ALA A 109 -21.20 3.09 6.21
C ALA A 109 -19.99 2.71 7.08
N LEU A 110 -20.27 2.11 8.22
CA LEU A 110 -19.32 1.49 9.14
C LEU A 110 -19.80 0.07 9.44
N GLU A 111 -18.97 -0.92 9.09
CA GLU A 111 -19.31 -2.32 9.30
C GLU A 111 -18.12 -3.04 9.95
N LYS A 112 -18.40 -3.73 11.04
CA LYS A 112 -17.40 -4.50 11.76
C LYS A 112 -17.18 -5.84 11.07
N LEU A 113 -16.02 -6.04 10.46
CA LEU A 113 -15.66 -7.27 9.75
C LEU A 113 -15.08 -8.34 10.70
N SER A 114 -14.41 -7.89 11.77
CA SER A 114 -13.94 -8.73 12.87
C SER A 114 -13.91 -7.93 14.17
N ASN A 115 -13.40 -8.51 15.25
CA ASN A 115 -13.32 -7.80 16.54
C ASN A 115 -12.50 -6.51 16.46
N ASP A 116 -11.49 -6.47 15.60
CA ASP A 116 -10.54 -5.37 15.49
C ASP A 116 -10.43 -4.77 14.07
N VAL A 117 -11.30 -5.15 13.12
CA VAL A 117 -11.31 -4.59 11.76
C VAL A 117 -12.66 -3.99 11.41
N MET A 118 -12.66 -2.74 11.02
CA MET A 118 -13.80 -1.97 10.53
C MET A 118 -13.70 -1.74 9.04
N ARG A 119 -14.73 -2.11 8.28
CA ARG A 119 -14.95 -1.65 6.91
C ARG A 119 -15.60 -0.28 6.97
N MET A 120 -14.92 0.73 6.44
CA MET A 120 -15.44 2.08 6.30
C MET A 120 -15.67 2.37 4.83
N ARG A 121 -16.88 2.79 4.48
CA ARG A 121 -17.19 3.33 3.17
C ARG A 121 -17.30 4.84 3.23
N LEU A 122 -16.61 5.51 2.33
CA LEU A 122 -16.59 6.96 2.21
C LEU A 122 -17.27 7.37 0.92
N GLN A 123 -18.27 8.23 1.02
CA GLN A 123 -18.89 8.90 -0.11
C GLN A 123 -18.05 10.12 -0.50
N LEU A 124 -17.68 10.19 -1.77
CA LEU A 124 -16.98 11.33 -2.36
C LEU A 124 -17.97 12.43 -2.77
N PRO A 125 -17.52 13.70 -2.92
CA PRO A 125 -18.34 14.76 -3.47
C PRO A 125 -18.78 14.43 -4.91
N ALA A 126 -20.05 14.61 -5.22
CA ALA A 126 -20.62 14.26 -6.53
C ALA A 126 -20.00 15.06 -7.73
N ALA A 127 -19.50 16.27 -7.47
CA ALA A 127 -18.89 17.13 -8.46
C ALA A 127 -17.41 16.83 -8.73
N ASP A 128 -16.82 15.91 -7.99
CA ASP A 128 -15.37 15.66 -8.03
C ASP A 128 -15.05 14.31 -8.66
N THR A 129 -14.16 14.33 -9.66
CA THR A 129 -13.64 13.09 -10.26
C THR A 129 -12.41 12.66 -9.48
N PHE A 130 -12.56 11.79 -8.50
CA PHE A 130 -11.44 11.18 -7.79
C PHE A 130 -11.02 9.91 -8.51
N ARG A 131 -9.83 9.95 -9.14
CA ARG A 131 -9.25 8.81 -9.85
C ARG A 131 -8.07 8.25 -9.06
N TYR A 132 -7.90 6.93 -9.07
CA TYR A 132 -6.80 6.24 -8.42
C TYR A 132 -6.54 4.89 -9.09
N HIS A 133 -5.36 4.31 -8.85
CA HIS A 133 -5.07 2.92 -9.21
C HIS A 133 -5.46 1.98 -8.06
N ALA A 134 -5.98 0.80 -8.38
CA ALA A 134 -6.25 -0.23 -7.39
C ALA A 134 -4.99 -0.53 -6.56
N GLY A 135 -5.08 -0.44 -5.23
CA GLY A 135 -3.97 -0.63 -4.30
C GLY A 135 -3.33 0.65 -3.75
N GLN A 136 -3.62 1.82 -4.33
CA GLN A 136 -3.22 3.10 -3.75
C GLN A 136 -3.94 3.40 -2.43
N TYR A 137 -3.51 4.42 -1.71
CA TYR A 137 -4.04 4.82 -0.41
C TYR A 137 -4.45 6.29 -0.35
N VAL A 138 -5.23 6.62 0.67
CA VAL A 138 -5.57 7.99 1.06
C VAL A 138 -5.06 8.29 2.46
N GLU A 139 -4.82 9.56 2.76
CA GLU A 139 -4.51 10.04 4.11
C GLU A 139 -5.68 10.80 4.68
N PHE A 140 -6.14 10.42 5.87
CA PHE A 140 -7.01 11.30 6.67
C PHE A 140 -6.19 12.45 7.24
N ILE A 141 -6.75 13.65 7.17
CA ILE A 141 -6.21 14.84 7.80
C ILE A 141 -7.03 15.09 9.06
N LEU A 142 -6.45 14.82 10.23
CA LEU A 142 -7.10 15.01 11.50
C LEU A 142 -7.14 16.50 11.88
N LYS A 143 -7.95 16.84 12.89
CA LYS A 143 -8.17 18.25 13.32
C LYS A 143 -6.89 18.96 13.74
N ASP A 144 -5.93 18.22 14.27
CA ASP A 144 -4.60 18.71 14.69
C ASP A 144 -3.55 18.69 13.56
N GLY A 145 -3.96 18.38 12.32
CA GLY A 145 -3.07 18.28 11.17
C GLY A 145 -2.34 16.93 11.04
N VAL A 146 -2.46 16.06 12.03
CA VAL A 146 -1.86 14.70 11.96
C VAL A 146 -2.52 13.92 10.85
N ARG A 147 -1.72 13.12 10.14
CA ARG A 147 -2.17 12.31 9.01
C ARG A 147 -2.18 10.83 9.36
N ARG A 148 -3.13 10.10 8.78
CA ARG A 148 -3.22 8.64 8.89
C ARG A 148 -3.55 8.03 7.54
N ALA A 149 -2.67 7.17 7.05
CA ALA A 149 -2.75 6.51 5.76
C ALA A 149 -3.55 5.21 5.83
N TYR A 150 -4.45 5.01 4.86
CA TYR A 150 -5.21 3.77 4.70
C TYR A 150 -5.34 3.43 3.23
N SER A 151 -4.98 2.18 2.87
CA SER A 151 -5.12 1.67 1.52
C SER A 151 -6.59 1.55 1.12
N MET A 152 -6.89 1.94 -0.12
CA MET A 152 -8.20 1.73 -0.71
C MET A 152 -8.40 0.26 -1.01
N ALA A 153 -9.50 -0.29 -0.52
CA ALA A 153 -9.83 -1.71 -0.60
C ALA A 153 -10.76 -2.07 -1.77
N ASN A 154 -11.15 -1.09 -2.57
CA ASN A 154 -11.96 -1.29 -3.77
C ASN A 154 -11.23 -0.82 -5.02
N ALA A 155 -11.48 -1.50 -6.14
CA ALA A 155 -10.93 -1.10 -7.43
C ALA A 155 -11.70 0.11 -8.02
N PRO A 156 -11.04 0.95 -8.86
CA PRO A 156 -11.67 2.18 -9.40
C PRO A 156 -12.97 1.96 -10.14
N HIS A 157 -13.10 0.88 -10.92
CA HIS A 157 -14.32 0.58 -11.69
C HIS A 157 -15.55 0.36 -10.81
N THR A 158 -15.36 -0.03 -9.55
CA THR A 158 -16.49 -0.22 -8.62
C THR A 158 -17.21 1.08 -8.28
N GLN A 159 -16.59 2.24 -8.53
CA GLN A 159 -17.21 3.55 -8.35
C GLN A 159 -18.38 3.80 -9.31
N GLU A 160 -18.45 3.10 -10.43
CA GLU A 160 -19.55 3.22 -11.41
C GLU A 160 -20.87 2.68 -10.81
N THR A 161 -20.80 1.64 -10.00
CA THR A 161 -21.96 1.00 -9.38
C THR A 161 -22.16 1.37 -7.92
N ALA A 162 -21.07 1.63 -7.19
CA ALA A 162 -21.05 2.00 -5.78
C ALA A 162 -20.06 3.14 -5.54
N PRO A 163 -20.43 4.40 -5.85
CA PRO A 163 -19.54 5.55 -5.73
C PRO A 163 -18.93 5.67 -4.34
N GLY A 164 -17.61 5.79 -4.28
CA GLY A 164 -16.89 5.99 -3.01
C GLY A 164 -15.65 5.14 -2.86
N VAL A 165 -15.05 5.26 -1.70
CA VAL A 165 -13.82 4.59 -1.32
C VAL A 165 -14.11 3.64 -0.15
N GLU A 166 -13.65 2.40 -0.24
CA GLU A 166 -13.70 1.42 0.84
C GLU A 166 -12.32 1.34 1.50
N LEU A 167 -12.32 1.33 2.83
CA LEU A 167 -11.11 1.21 3.66
C LEU A 167 -11.31 0.12 4.70
N HIS A 168 -10.26 -0.65 5.00
CA HIS A 168 -10.24 -1.60 6.12
C HIS A 168 -9.34 -1.04 7.22
N ILE A 169 -9.93 -0.71 8.35
CA ILE A 169 -9.25 -0.02 9.45
C ILE A 169 -9.12 -0.99 10.62
N ARG A 170 -7.87 -1.33 10.98
CA ARG A 170 -7.60 -2.12 12.18
C ARG A 170 -7.58 -1.23 13.40
N HIS A 171 -8.24 -1.65 14.46
CA HIS A 171 -8.18 -1.01 15.76
C HIS A 171 -6.80 -1.16 16.37
N MET A 172 -6.20 -0.04 16.69
CA MET A 172 -4.96 0.07 17.46
C MET A 172 -5.30 0.79 18.76
N PRO A 173 -5.43 0.07 19.89
CA PRO A 173 -5.76 0.69 21.17
C PRO A 173 -4.81 1.83 21.52
N GLY A 174 -5.34 2.98 21.92
CA GLY A 174 -4.60 4.23 22.12
C GLY A 174 -4.32 5.01 20.83
N GLY A 175 -4.70 4.47 19.67
CA GLY A 175 -4.57 5.15 18.39
C GLY A 175 -5.66 6.19 18.18
N ARG A 176 -5.30 7.49 18.15
CA ARG A 176 -6.25 8.63 18.08
C ARG A 176 -7.35 8.48 17.04
N PHE A 177 -7.01 8.04 15.82
CA PHE A 177 -7.99 7.85 14.76
C PHE A 177 -8.75 6.53 14.90
N THR A 178 -8.06 5.44 15.22
CA THR A 178 -8.69 4.13 15.31
C THR A 178 -9.62 4.02 16.51
N ASP A 179 -9.27 4.61 17.66
CA ASP A 179 -10.18 4.69 18.82
C ASP A 179 -11.44 5.51 18.48
N HIS A 180 -11.27 6.61 17.70
CA HIS A 180 -12.43 7.38 17.23
C HIS A 180 -13.31 6.54 16.28
N VAL A 181 -12.72 5.80 15.34
CA VAL A 181 -13.45 4.94 14.39
C VAL A 181 -14.25 3.84 15.11
N PHE A 182 -13.66 3.21 16.13
CA PHE A 182 -14.29 2.11 16.87
C PHE A 182 -15.20 2.56 18.00
N GLY A 183 -15.12 3.83 18.44
CA GLY A 183 -15.88 4.37 19.56
C GLY A 183 -16.95 5.37 19.18
N ALA A 184 -16.54 6.54 18.69
CA ALA A 184 -17.39 7.72 18.58
C ALA A 184 -17.84 8.06 17.16
N LEU A 185 -17.10 7.63 16.14
CA LEU A 185 -17.40 7.96 14.73
C LEU A 185 -18.74 7.37 14.31
N LYS A 186 -19.55 8.19 13.64
CA LYS A 186 -20.87 7.80 13.15
C LYS A 186 -20.97 7.97 11.64
N GLU A 187 -21.89 7.21 11.04
CA GLU A 187 -22.30 7.45 9.67
C GLU A 187 -22.79 8.90 9.49
N LYS A 188 -22.63 9.41 8.30
CA LYS A 188 -22.92 10.79 7.88
C LYS A 188 -21.92 11.85 8.38
N GLU A 189 -20.99 11.53 9.26
CA GLU A 189 -19.93 12.47 9.63
C GLU A 189 -19.04 12.82 8.44
N ILE A 190 -18.53 14.06 8.45
CA ILE A 190 -17.62 14.55 7.40
C ILE A 190 -16.20 14.47 7.92
N LEU A 191 -15.39 13.76 7.16
CA LEU A 191 -13.94 13.66 7.35
C LEU A 191 -13.21 14.36 6.20
N ARG A 192 -11.93 14.55 6.32
CA ARG A 192 -11.09 15.12 5.26
C ARG A 192 -10.02 14.13 4.87
N ILE A 193 -9.92 13.84 3.57
CA ILE A 193 -8.87 13.00 3.02
C ILE A 193 -8.01 13.77 2.01
N GLU A 194 -6.82 13.25 1.76
CA GLU A 194 -5.95 13.64 0.66
C GLU A 194 -5.43 12.38 -0.03
N GLY A 195 -5.36 12.42 -1.35
CA GLY A 195 -4.87 11.32 -2.18
C GLY A 195 -5.24 11.50 -3.66
N PRO A 196 -4.97 10.49 -4.49
CA PRO A 196 -4.39 9.19 -4.14
C PRO A 196 -2.88 9.26 -3.92
N PHE A 197 -2.34 8.36 -3.10
CA PHE A 197 -0.92 8.21 -2.86
C PHE A 197 -0.46 6.77 -3.06
N GLY A 198 0.84 6.59 -3.19
CA GLY A 198 1.50 5.28 -3.24
C GLY A 198 1.71 4.76 -4.65
N SER A 199 2.75 3.94 -4.78
CA SER A 199 3.13 3.26 -6.02
C SER A 199 2.75 1.78 -6.02
N PHE A 200 1.97 1.34 -5.03
CA PHE A 200 1.47 -0.03 -4.93
C PHE A 200 0.22 -0.20 -5.80
N PHE A 201 0.41 -0.61 -7.04
CA PHE A 201 -0.67 -0.91 -7.99
C PHE A 201 -0.19 -1.92 -9.03
N LEU A 202 -1.14 -2.57 -9.70
CA LEU A 202 -0.86 -3.60 -10.69
C LEU A 202 0.00 -3.05 -11.83
N ARG A 203 1.07 -3.79 -12.18
CA ARG A 203 1.85 -3.56 -13.39
C ARG A 203 1.25 -4.37 -14.52
N GLU A 204 0.74 -3.67 -15.53
CA GLU A 204 0.00 -4.26 -16.65
C GLU A 204 0.89 -4.46 -17.89
N ASP A 205 2.13 -3.96 -17.84
CA ASP A 205 3.15 -4.00 -18.90
C ASP A 205 3.87 -5.35 -19.02
N THR A 206 3.38 -6.40 -18.35
CA THR A 206 4.02 -7.72 -18.31
C THR A 206 3.02 -8.83 -18.03
N ASP A 207 3.27 -10.02 -18.58
CA ASP A 207 2.49 -11.24 -18.37
C ASP A 207 3.03 -12.15 -17.26
N LYS A 208 4.02 -11.68 -16.47
CA LYS A 208 4.60 -12.47 -15.38
C LYS A 208 3.52 -12.91 -14.39
N PRO A 209 3.61 -14.16 -13.87
CA PRO A 209 2.74 -14.61 -12.79
C PRO A 209 2.83 -13.67 -11.57
N ILE A 210 1.76 -13.61 -10.81
CA ILE A 210 1.60 -12.71 -9.68
C ILE A 210 1.64 -13.49 -8.37
N VAL A 211 2.46 -13.05 -7.42
CA VAL A 211 2.41 -13.50 -6.02
C VAL A 211 1.99 -12.34 -5.16
N MET A 212 0.85 -12.47 -4.50
CA MET A 212 0.32 -11.50 -3.55
C MET A 212 0.53 -12.00 -2.14
N VAL A 213 1.05 -11.15 -1.26
CA VAL A 213 1.33 -11.46 0.15
C VAL A 213 0.65 -10.43 1.02
N ALA A 214 -0.33 -10.85 1.79
CA ALA A 214 -1.06 -10.00 2.71
C ALA A 214 -0.87 -10.47 4.16
N SER A 215 -0.71 -9.52 5.10
CA SER A 215 -0.78 -9.79 6.53
C SER A 215 -1.83 -8.88 7.17
N GLY A 216 -2.81 -9.48 7.84
CA GLY A 216 -3.91 -8.74 8.47
C GLY A 216 -4.62 -7.81 7.49
N THR A 217 -4.74 -6.52 7.82
CA THR A 217 -5.37 -5.50 6.96
C THR A 217 -4.55 -5.09 5.75
N GLY A 218 -3.32 -5.62 5.58
CA GLY A 218 -2.61 -5.56 4.30
C GLY A 218 -3.38 -6.23 3.16
N PHE A 219 -4.43 -6.97 3.48
CA PHE A 219 -5.39 -7.50 2.51
C PHE A 219 -6.18 -6.40 1.78
N ALA A 220 -6.39 -5.22 2.37
CA ALA A 220 -7.18 -4.15 1.76
C ALA A 220 -6.72 -3.76 0.33
N PRO A 221 -5.45 -3.36 0.09
CA PRO A 221 -4.99 -3.07 -1.27
C PRO A 221 -4.95 -4.31 -2.16
N ILE A 222 -4.70 -5.49 -1.61
CA ILE A 222 -4.74 -6.77 -2.36
C ILE A 222 -6.15 -7.07 -2.86
N LYS A 223 -7.18 -6.82 -2.04
CA LYS A 223 -8.58 -6.94 -2.47
C LYS A 223 -8.87 -6.06 -3.68
N ALA A 224 -8.40 -4.81 -3.66
CA ALA A 224 -8.55 -3.92 -4.80
C ALA A 224 -7.84 -4.44 -6.06
N LEU A 225 -6.63 -5.02 -5.92
CA LEU A 225 -5.93 -5.66 -7.04
C LEU A 225 -6.71 -6.85 -7.60
N ILE A 226 -7.28 -7.71 -6.75
CA ILE A 226 -8.09 -8.87 -7.18
C ILE A 226 -9.33 -8.41 -7.95
N GLU A 227 -10.05 -7.41 -7.44
CA GLU A 227 -11.19 -6.82 -8.15
C GLU A 227 -10.77 -6.26 -9.52
N HIS A 228 -9.62 -5.59 -9.58
CA HIS A 228 -9.09 -5.03 -10.82
C HIS A 228 -8.68 -6.11 -11.82
N LEU A 229 -7.95 -7.14 -11.37
CA LEU A 229 -7.58 -8.30 -12.20
C LEU A 229 -8.82 -8.97 -12.81
N ARG A 230 -9.87 -9.15 -12.00
CA ARG A 230 -11.13 -9.73 -12.44
C ARG A 230 -11.84 -8.85 -13.47
N HIS A 231 -11.88 -7.54 -13.23
CA HIS A 231 -12.51 -6.57 -14.13
C HIS A 231 -11.83 -6.53 -15.51
N LEU A 232 -10.51 -6.58 -15.54
CA LEU A 232 -9.72 -6.61 -16.77
C LEU A 232 -9.77 -7.98 -17.49
N GLY A 233 -10.31 -9.02 -16.85
CA GLY A 233 -10.32 -10.38 -17.42
C GLY A 233 -8.91 -10.95 -17.63
N LEU A 234 -7.91 -10.50 -16.85
CA LEU A 234 -6.53 -10.95 -17.01
C LEU A 234 -6.37 -12.41 -16.57
N ALA A 235 -5.91 -13.24 -17.49
CA ALA A 235 -5.69 -14.68 -17.25
C ALA A 235 -4.32 -15.01 -16.62
N ARG A 236 -3.58 -14.00 -16.13
CA ARG A 236 -2.28 -14.19 -15.49
C ARG A 236 -2.44 -15.08 -14.24
N PRO A 237 -1.61 -16.12 -14.07
CA PRO A 237 -1.60 -16.89 -12.83
C PRO A 237 -1.34 -15.98 -11.64
N ALA A 238 -2.17 -16.07 -10.62
CA ALA A 238 -2.06 -15.27 -9.41
C ALA A 238 -2.20 -16.17 -8.18
N THR A 239 -1.28 -16.04 -7.23
CA THR A 239 -1.35 -16.75 -5.95
C THR A 239 -1.39 -15.72 -4.83
N LEU A 240 -2.42 -15.79 -3.99
CA LEU A 240 -2.54 -14.98 -2.78
C LEU A 240 -2.21 -15.80 -1.54
N TYR A 241 -1.23 -15.35 -0.79
CA TYR A 241 -0.96 -15.77 0.59
C TYR A 241 -1.52 -14.70 1.53
N TRP A 242 -2.49 -15.07 2.35
CA TRP A 242 -3.03 -14.15 3.35
C TRP A 242 -2.84 -14.70 4.74
N GLY A 243 -2.07 -13.96 5.57
CA GLY A 243 -1.70 -14.33 6.93
C GLY A 243 -2.50 -13.59 7.98
N GLY A 244 -2.90 -14.32 9.01
CA GLY A 244 -3.46 -13.84 10.27
C GLY A 244 -2.84 -14.58 11.46
N ARG A 245 -3.02 -14.07 12.68
CA ARG A 245 -2.63 -14.81 13.89
C ARG A 245 -3.61 -15.94 14.16
N ARG A 246 -4.89 -15.67 13.97
CA ARG A 246 -6.01 -16.58 14.21
C ARG A 246 -6.86 -16.70 12.93
N PRO A 247 -7.65 -17.78 12.77
CA PRO A 247 -8.54 -17.91 11.61
C PRO A 247 -9.48 -16.72 11.43
N GLY A 248 -10.01 -16.16 12.53
CA GLY A 248 -10.90 -14.98 12.49
C GLY A 248 -10.23 -13.69 12.01
N ASP A 249 -8.88 -13.63 11.92
CA ASP A 249 -8.16 -12.49 11.35
C ASP A 249 -8.24 -12.46 9.81
N LEU A 250 -8.69 -13.58 9.18
CA LEU A 250 -8.99 -13.67 7.75
C LEU A 250 -10.41 -13.18 7.48
N TYR A 251 -10.68 -11.96 7.88
CA TYR A 251 -12.00 -11.35 8.07
C TYR A 251 -12.89 -11.21 6.82
N MET A 252 -12.37 -11.47 5.63
CA MET A 252 -13.10 -11.50 4.34
C MET A 252 -12.92 -12.82 3.59
N GLU A 253 -12.66 -13.91 4.30
CA GLU A 253 -12.38 -15.20 3.68
C GLU A 253 -13.54 -15.67 2.78
N ALA A 254 -14.78 -15.48 3.20
CA ALA A 254 -15.95 -15.85 2.38
C ALA A 254 -15.95 -15.13 1.03
N TRP A 255 -15.78 -13.81 1.04
CA TRP A 255 -15.66 -13.01 -0.19
C TRP A 255 -14.51 -13.50 -1.08
N LEU A 256 -13.35 -13.80 -0.48
CA LEU A 256 -12.19 -14.24 -1.24
C LEU A 256 -12.40 -15.60 -1.88
N ARG A 257 -13.06 -16.55 -1.19
CA ARG A 257 -13.43 -17.86 -1.75
C ARG A 257 -14.38 -17.72 -2.94
N GLU A 258 -15.30 -16.75 -2.90
CA GLU A 258 -16.14 -16.42 -4.06
C GLU A 258 -15.31 -15.92 -5.25
N GLN A 259 -14.28 -15.09 -5.00
CA GLN A 259 -13.38 -14.64 -6.07
C GLN A 259 -12.59 -15.80 -6.67
N VAL A 260 -12.05 -16.69 -5.84
CA VAL A 260 -11.33 -17.89 -6.30
C VAL A 260 -12.23 -18.78 -7.15
N ALA A 261 -13.48 -18.99 -6.75
CA ALA A 261 -14.44 -19.75 -7.54
C ALA A 261 -14.76 -19.11 -8.90
N ALA A 262 -14.70 -17.77 -8.97
CA ALA A 262 -14.98 -16.99 -10.20
C ALA A 262 -13.73 -16.76 -11.08
N MET A 263 -12.52 -17.01 -10.58
CA MET A 263 -11.25 -16.74 -11.25
C MET A 263 -10.38 -18.01 -11.23
N PRO A 264 -10.42 -18.84 -12.27
CA PRO A 264 -9.66 -20.12 -12.30
C PRO A 264 -8.14 -19.95 -12.19
N ASN A 265 -7.64 -18.77 -12.50
CA ASN A 265 -6.23 -18.41 -12.40
C ASN A 265 -5.81 -17.84 -11.04
N LEU A 266 -6.73 -17.72 -10.07
CA LEU A 266 -6.44 -17.24 -8.72
C LEU A 266 -6.38 -18.41 -7.74
N VAL A 267 -5.23 -18.57 -7.09
CA VAL A 267 -5.02 -19.53 -5.99
C VAL A 267 -4.98 -18.79 -4.68
N TYR A 268 -5.65 -19.29 -3.65
CA TYR A 268 -5.64 -18.74 -2.31
C TYR A 268 -5.01 -19.69 -1.30
N VAL A 269 -4.03 -19.22 -0.56
CA VAL A 269 -3.31 -19.93 0.49
C VAL A 269 -3.48 -19.17 1.82
N PRO A 270 -4.46 -19.56 2.67
CA PRO A 270 -4.59 -18.99 4.00
C PRO A 270 -3.49 -19.52 4.91
N VAL A 271 -2.92 -18.62 5.75
CA VAL A 271 -1.84 -18.96 6.69
C VAL A 271 -2.17 -18.39 8.06
N VAL A 272 -2.09 -19.21 9.10
CA VAL A 272 -2.37 -18.82 10.49
C VAL A 272 -1.15 -19.07 11.38
N SER A 273 -0.63 -18.01 12.02
CA SER A 273 0.61 -18.11 12.77
C SER A 273 0.45 -18.61 14.21
N ASP A 274 -0.74 -18.47 14.81
CA ASP A 274 -0.99 -18.71 16.23
C ASP A 274 -2.36 -19.41 16.43
N ALA A 275 -2.63 -20.45 15.64
CA ALA A 275 -3.86 -21.24 15.77
C ALA A 275 -3.89 -21.99 17.11
N LEU A 276 -5.00 -21.92 17.81
CA LEU A 276 -5.23 -22.74 19.00
C LEU A 276 -5.96 -24.04 18.63
N PRO A 277 -5.83 -25.09 19.44
CA PRO A 277 -6.57 -26.34 19.22
C PRO A 277 -8.10 -26.13 19.09
N ALA A 278 -8.65 -25.17 19.83
CA ALA A 278 -10.08 -24.84 19.79
C ALA A 278 -10.53 -24.19 18.48
N ASP A 279 -9.60 -23.67 17.67
CA ASP A 279 -9.93 -23.06 16.36
C ASP A 279 -10.27 -24.09 15.29
N GLY A 280 -9.90 -25.36 15.50
CA GLY A 280 -10.09 -26.41 14.50
C GLY A 280 -9.34 -26.14 13.17
N TRP A 281 -8.27 -25.34 13.21
CA TRP A 281 -7.51 -24.97 12.02
C TRP A 281 -6.75 -26.16 11.46
N SER A 282 -7.01 -26.50 10.19
CA SER A 282 -6.33 -27.57 9.46
C SER A 282 -5.51 -27.05 8.27
N GLY A 283 -5.48 -25.73 8.06
CA GLY A 283 -4.72 -25.09 7.00
C GLY A 283 -3.25 -24.89 7.37
N ARG A 284 -2.56 -24.10 6.55
CA ARG A 284 -1.13 -23.82 6.71
C ARG A 284 -0.88 -23.00 7.96
N THR A 285 0.21 -23.35 8.70
CA THR A 285 0.60 -22.64 9.94
C THR A 285 1.93 -21.90 9.74
N GLY A 286 2.21 -20.92 10.60
CA GLY A 286 3.43 -20.12 10.57
C GLY A 286 3.22 -18.72 9.97
N PHE A 287 4.31 -18.07 9.60
CA PHE A 287 4.26 -16.73 9.03
C PHE A 287 4.05 -16.77 7.51
N VAL A 288 3.28 -15.82 7.02
CA VAL A 288 2.89 -15.77 5.60
C VAL A 288 4.08 -15.71 4.64
N HIS A 289 5.15 -14.99 5.00
CA HIS A 289 6.36 -14.91 4.16
C HIS A 289 7.13 -16.23 4.11
N GLN A 290 7.13 -17.01 5.19
CA GLN A 290 7.75 -18.34 5.21
C GLN A 290 7.00 -19.29 4.28
N ALA A 291 5.65 -19.23 4.30
CA ALA A 291 4.83 -20.01 3.39
C ALA A 291 5.16 -19.74 1.92
N VAL A 292 5.42 -18.48 1.57
CA VAL A 292 5.86 -18.11 0.20
C VAL A 292 7.23 -18.71 -0.12
N LEU A 293 8.20 -18.60 0.81
CA LEU A 293 9.57 -19.11 0.60
C LEU A 293 9.63 -20.63 0.50
N GLU A 294 8.69 -21.35 1.14
CA GLU A 294 8.57 -22.80 1.03
C GLU A 294 8.03 -23.23 -0.33
N ASP A 295 7.12 -22.43 -0.92
CA ASP A 295 6.49 -22.78 -2.21
C ASP A 295 7.30 -22.25 -3.40
N PHE A 296 8.08 -21.20 -3.23
CA PHE A 296 8.87 -20.56 -4.29
C PHE A 296 10.34 -20.44 -3.89
N SER A 297 11.19 -21.22 -4.52
CA SER A 297 12.65 -21.11 -4.38
C SER A 297 13.23 -19.89 -5.09
N ASP A 298 12.52 -19.37 -6.11
CA ASP A 298 12.89 -18.20 -6.90
C ASP A 298 11.64 -17.44 -7.33
N LEU A 299 11.62 -16.14 -7.06
CA LEU A 299 10.55 -15.22 -7.46
C LEU A 299 10.96 -14.26 -8.58
N SER A 300 12.16 -14.40 -9.17
CA SER A 300 12.66 -13.49 -10.23
C SER A 300 11.78 -13.47 -11.48
N GLY A 301 11.07 -14.58 -11.74
CA GLY A 301 10.09 -14.73 -12.79
C GLY A 301 8.70 -14.19 -12.47
N HIS A 302 8.47 -13.66 -11.28
CA HIS A 302 7.16 -13.24 -10.78
C HIS A 302 7.09 -11.74 -10.55
N GLN A 303 5.87 -11.21 -10.49
CA GLN A 303 5.58 -9.93 -9.85
C GLN A 303 5.08 -10.20 -8.43
N VAL A 304 5.72 -9.55 -7.45
CA VAL A 304 5.38 -9.73 -6.03
C VAL A 304 4.74 -8.45 -5.49
N TYR A 305 3.55 -8.59 -4.91
CA TYR A 305 2.81 -7.53 -4.23
C TYR A 305 2.66 -7.87 -2.75
N ALA A 306 3.44 -7.26 -1.90
CA ALA A 306 3.42 -7.52 -0.47
C ALA A 306 2.90 -6.31 0.32
N CYS A 307 1.93 -6.53 1.21
CA CYS A 307 1.38 -5.51 2.09
C CYS A 307 1.00 -6.10 3.45
N GLY A 308 1.35 -5.39 4.51
CA GLY A 308 1.09 -5.82 5.89
C GLY A 308 2.01 -5.14 6.89
N ALA A 309 1.93 -5.57 8.14
CA ALA A 309 2.86 -5.12 9.16
C ALA A 309 4.28 -5.63 8.85
N PRO A 310 5.30 -4.78 8.93
CA PRO A 310 6.69 -5.22 8.84
C PRO A 310 6.99 -6.18 10.01
N ILE A 311 7.69 -7.25 9.72
CA ILE A 311 8.12 -8.28 10.70
C ILE A 311 9.50 -7.93 11.21
#